data_d48fbb9ecde0e1519b0c344b6433c167
#
_entry.id   d48fbb9ecde0e1519b0c344b6433c167
#
_cell.length_a   1.000
_cell.length_b   1.000
_cell.length_c   1.000
_cell.angle_alpha   90.00
_cell.angle_beta   90.00
_cell.angle_gamma   90.00
#
_symmetry.space_group_name_H-M   'P 1'
#
loop_
_entity.id
_entity.type
_entity.pdbx_description
1 polymer ?
#
loop_
_entity_poly.entity_id
_entity_poly.type
_entity_poly.pdbx_seq_one_letter_code
_entity_poly.pdbx_strand_id
1 'polypeptide(L)'
;MTARGRCEGGDVALAVPGTGGEPSAPAGPGGAEPAAATVGPPALGAPSPQPGGAGTAAEATALEALRVPEELSARVPAEQRGAGRDDVRLLVSRGRAVAHHAFRELPGQLRAGDVLVVNTSMTLPAAVNGRVGGERVVVHFSTRGADGRWAVELRAPVGAGVTGPRPGGPAGAVVRLPGGRTLVLEEPLGPAAGARLWWARVPEPVPELLRRYGRPIRYGYTDRDQPLSAYRTVFAVDSPDGSGSAEMPSAARPFTASLVAELVRRGVLFAPLSLHTGVASAEAHEPPYPERFAVPAATAWLVNAVRAAGSGRVVAVGTTAVRALESAVGADGVVRPAEGWTDLVVTPRRGVRVVDGLLTGLHEPRASHLLMLEAVAGREALRHGYEAALQERYLWHEFGDVHLILPDEERNAPDCSSNEW
;
A
#
# COMPACT_ATOMS: atom_id res chain seq x y z
N MET A 1 -11.73 18.79 -68.65
CA MET A 1 -10.59 18.25 -69.39
C MET A 1 -9.84 17.40 -68.39
N THR A 2 -10.14 16.10 -68.32
CA THR A 2 -9.36 14.94 -68.81
C THR A 2 -8.02 14.84 -68.11
N ALA A 3 -7.61 13.75 -67.45
CA ALA A 3 -7.91 12.35 -67.72
C ALA A 3 -7.54 11.47 -66.49
N ARG A 4 -8.19 10.32 -66.51
CA ARG A 4 -8.00 9.14 -65.67
C ARG A 4 -6.65 8.46 -65.85
N GLY A 5 -6.15 7.81 -64.84
CA GLY A 5 -5.13 6.77 -64.93
C GLY A 5 -5.35 5.75 -63.84
N ARG A 6 -5.98 4.60 -64.19
CA ARG A 6 -5.96 3.35 -63.41
C ARG A 6 -4.71 2.60 -63.77
N CYS A 7 -4.11 1.91 -62.82
CA CYS A 7 -3.35 0.69 -63.03
C CYS A 7 -3.73 -0.38 -62.02
N GLU A 8 -4.05 -1.52 -62.58
CA GLU A 8 -4.43 -2.82 -62.03
C GLU A 8 -3.27 -3.47 -61.29
N GLY A 9 -3.47 -4.17 -60.20
CA GLY A 9 -3.68 -5.59 -60.01
C GLY A 9 -2.42 -6.43 -60.16
N GLY A 10 -2.01 -7.06 -59.06
CA GLY A 10 -0.98 -8.07 -59.03
C GLY A 10 -1.09 -8.91 -57.75
N ASP A 11 -1.93 -9.95 -57.81
CA ASP A 11 -1.94 -11.06 -56.87
C ASP A 11 -0.62 -11.82 -56.95
N VAL A 12 0.07 -11.97 -55.79
CA VAL A 12 1.17 -12.95 -55.64
C VAL A 12 0.77 -13.93 -54.55
N ALA A 13 0.30 -15.09 -55.01
CA ALA A 13 0.12 -16.27 -54.20
C ALA A 13 1.50 -16.85 -53.79
N LEU A 14 1.75 -16.98 -52.50
CA LEU A 14 2.93 -17.72 -52.01
C LEU A 14 2.49 -19.14 -51.65
N ALA A 15 3.07 -20.09 -52.40
CA ALA A 15 2.94 -21.53 -52.22
C ALA A 15 3.63 -22.02 -50.94
N VAL A 16 2.98 -22.95 -50.26
CA VAL A 16 3.50 -23.74 -49.14
C VAL A 16 4.21 -24.97 -49.74
N PRO A 17 5.47 -25.27 -49.36
CA PRO A 17 6.00 -26.62 -49.49
C PRO A 17 5.89 -27.37 -48.16
N GLY A 18 5.42 -28.62 -48.28
CA GLY A 18 5.22 -29.56 -47.16
C GLY A 18 6.48 -30.33 -46.78
N THR A 19 6.38 -30.82 -45.58
CA THR A 19 6.91 -32.08 -44.97
C THR A 19 8.36 -32.46 -45.16
N GLY A 20 9.08 -32.62 -44.04
CA GLY A 20 10.19 -33.54 -43.93
C GLY A 20 11.22 -33.20 -42.85
N GLY A 21 11.29 -34.03 -41.82
CA GLY A 21 12.52 -34.28 -41.09
C GLY A 21 12.71 -33.57 -39.76
N GLU A 22 12.35 -34.21 -38.66
CA GLU A 22 12.91 -33.94 -37.33
C GLU A 22 14.44 -34.12 -37.35
N PRO A 23 15.18 -33.25 -36.68
CA PRO A 23 16.36 -33.66 -35.96
C PRO A 23 16.21 -33.43 -34.44
N SER A 24 16.48 -34.49 -33.68
CA SER A 24 16.65 -34.50 -32.24
C SER A 24 17.57 -33.39 -31.77
N ALA A 25 17.06 -32.49 -30.90
CA ALA A 25 17.86 -31.56 -30.14
C ALA A 25 18.52 -32.24 -28.95
N PRO A 26 19.77 -31.90 -28.61
CA PRO A 26 20.41 -32.37 -27.38
C PRO A 26 19.81 -31.69 -26.15
N ALA A 27 19.61 -32.48 -25.08
CA ALA A 27 19.19 -32.04 -23.78
C ALA A 27 20.20 -31.00 -23.23
N GLY A 28 19.76 -29.77 -23.11
CA GLY A 28 20.46 -28.71 -22.36
C GLY A 28 20.25 -28.89 -20.85
N PRO A 29 21.22 -28.49 -20.01
CA PRO A 29 21.10 -28.62 -18.56
C PRO A 29 19.93 -27.81 -18.03
N GLY A 30 19.06 -28.47 -17.25
CA GLY A 30 17.93 -27.82 -16.59
C GLY A 30 18.38 -26.70 -15.67
N GLY A 31 18.08 -25.49 -16.07
CA GLY A 31 18.11 -24.36 -15.17
C GLY A 31 16.92 -24.47 -14.23
N ALA A 32 17.19 -24.80 -12.99
CA ALA A 32 16.18 -24.72 -11.94
C ALA A 32 15.76 -23.24 -11.79
N GLU A 33 14.51 -22.92 -12.05
CA GLU A 33 13.93 -21.67 -11.62
C GLU A 33 14.13 -21.51 -10.11
N PRO A 34 14.63 -20.37 -9.61
CA PRO A 34 14.71 -20.15 -8.18
C PRO A 34 13.29 -20.14 -7.62
N ALA A 35 12.94 -21.15 -6.83
CA ALA A 35 11.68 -21.24 -6.13
C ALA A 35 11.48 -19.97 -5.29
N ALA A 36 10.31 -19.34 -5.41
CA ALA A 36 9.91 -18.25 -4.55
C ALA A 36 10.00 -18.72 -3.09
N ALA A 37 10.72 -17.98 -2.27
CA ALA A 37 10.79 -18.27 -0.84
C ALA A 37 9.41 -18.02 -0.22
N THR A 38 8.69 -19.10 0.09
CA THR A 38 7.41 -19.02 0.80
C THR A 38 7.71 -18.78 2.28
N VAL A 39 7.50 -17.57 2.74
CA VAL A 39 7.49 -17.26 4.17
C VAL A 39 6.13 -17.72 4.70
N GLY A 40 6.11 -18.87 5.36
CA GLY A 40 4.90 -19.38 6.01
C GLY A 40 4.32 -18.36 7.01
N PRO A 41 3.02 -18.46 7.36
CA PRO A 41 2.46 -17.61 8.38
C PRO A 41 3.32 -17.75 9.64
N PRO A 42 3.67 -16.62 10.31
CA PRO A 42 4.29 -16.70 11.62
C PRO A 42 3.36 -17.58 12.48
N ALA A 43 3.91 -18.59 13.12
CA ALA A 43 3.16 -19.36 14.09
C ALA A 43 2.62 -18.34 15.10
N LEU A 44 1.29 -18.14 15.13
CA LEU A 44 0.62 -17.25 16.08
C LEU A 44 0.58 -17.91 17.48
N GLY A 45 1.68 -18.56 17.85
CA GLY A 45 2.04 -18.91 19.20
C GLY A 45 2.94 -17.82 19.72
N ALA A 46 2.84 -17.49 21.01
CA ALA A 46 3.48 -16.42 21.74
C ALA A 46 4.81 -15.91 21.11
N PRO A 47 5.04 -14.59 21.06
CA PRO A 47 6.26 -14.05 20.48
C PRO A 47 7.47 -14.70 21.13
N SER A 48 8.31 -15.36 20.33
CA SER A 48 9.61 -15.83 20.79
C SER A 48 10.37 -14.62 21.30
N PRO A 49 10.92 -14.62 22.53
CA PRO A 49 11.65 -13.49 23.05
C PRO A 49 12.88 -13.24 22.17
N GLN A 50 12.88 -12.13 21.47
CA GLN A 50 14.08 -11.62 20.81
C GLN A 50 15.10 -11.33 21.93
N PRO A 51 16.37 -11.77 21.84
CA PRO A 51 17.37 -11.45 22.84
C PRO A 51 17.72 -9.97 22.76
N GLY A 52 17.40 -9.21 23.79
CA GLY A 52 17.90 -7.86 24.02
C GLY A 52 16.90 -6.73 23.79
N GLY A 53 15.79 -6.72 24.51
CA GLY A 53 14.89 -5.56 24.61
C GLY A 53 14.84 -5.05 26.04
N ALA A 54 15.85 -4.26 26.46
CA ALA A 54 15.67 -3.31 27.55
C ALA A 54 14.58 -2.32 27.13
N GLY A 55 13.63 -2.01 28.04
CA GLY A 55 12.41 -1.27 27.81
C GLY A 55 12.54 -0.14 26.80
N THR A 56 11.78 -0.24 25.73
CA THR A 56 11.58 0.84 24.79
C THR A 56 10.71 1.89 25.46
N ALA A 57 11.35 2.94 26.01
CA ALA A 57 10.70 4.24 26.01
C ALA A 57 10.28 4.46 24.56
N ALA A 58 8.97 4.65 24.31
CA ALA A 58 8.45 4.88 22.97
C ALA A 58 9.30 5.98 22.34
N GLU A 59 9.97 5.68 21.22
CA GLU A 59 10.73 6.69 20.48
C GLU A 59 9.73 7.77 20.05
N ALA A 60 9.79 8.92 20.75
CA ALA A 60 8.95 10.05 20.44
C ALA A 60 9.30 10.53 19.01
N THR A 61 8.29 10.60 18.14
CA THR A 61 8.49 11.10 16.77
C THR A 61 8.79 12.60 16.79
N ALA A 62 9.47 13.10 15.75
CA ALA A 62 9.74 14.52 15.58
C ALA A 62 8.47 15.41 15.60
N LEU A 63 7.29 14.80 15.46
CA LEU A 63 6.03 15.47 15.18
C LEU A 63 5.02 15.42 16.34
N GLU A 64 5.32 14.77 17.45
CA GLU A 64 4.34 14.57 18.56
C GLU A 64 3.77 15.87 19.13
N ALA A 65 4.54 16.97 19.04
CA ALA A 65 4.11 18.30 19.49
C ALA A 65 3.14 18.98 18.50
N LEU A 66 3.12 18.55 17.25
CA LEU A 66 2.26 19.15 16.23
C LEU A 66 0.80 18.78 16.47
N ARG A 67 -0.10 19.67 16.09
CA ARG A 67 -1.55 19.46 16.13
C ARG A 67 -2.10 19.79 14.76
N VAL A 68 -2.88 18.89 14.21
CA VAL A 68 -3.60 19.11 12.96
C VAL A 68 -4.96 19.68 13.31
N PRO A 69 -5.28 20.91 12.86
CA PRO A 69 -6.63 21.46 12.99
C PRO A 69 -7.67 20.61 12.27
N GLU A 70 -8.83 20.40 12.88
CA GLU A 70 -9.88 19.52 12.33
C GLU A 70 -10.37 19.98 10.94
N GLU A 71 -10.36 21.29 10.68
CA GLU A 71 -10.72 21.87 9.40
C GLU A 71 -9.77 21.49 8.24
N LEU A 72 -8.59 20.95 8.54
CA LEU A 72 -7.66 20.43 7.53
C LEU A 72 -7.93 18.96 7.17
N SER A 73 -8.94 18.33 7.76
CA SER A 73 -9.35 16.99 7.36
C SER A 73 -10.05 17.02 6.00
N ALA A 74 -9.61 16.19 5.07
CA ALA A 74 -10.29 16.01 3.78
C ALA A 74 -11.57 15.19 3.95
N ARG A 75 -12.70 15.87 4.10
CA ARG A 75 -14.00 15.27 4.44
C ARG A 75 -14.69 14.53 3.29
N VAL A 76 -14.31 14.83 2.05
CA VAL A 76 -14.84 14.21 0.83
C VAL A 76 -13.71 13.99 -0.19
N PRO A 77 -13.90 13.05 -1.15
CA PRO A 77 -12.97 12.83 -2.25
C PRO A 77 -12.66 14.10 -3.06
N ALA A 78 -11.46 14.17 -3.65
CA ALA A 78 -11.02 15.33 -4.44
C ALA A 78 -11.98 15.68 -5.58
N GLU A 79 -12.54 14.67 -6.27
CA GLU A 79 -13.51 14.85 -7.36
C GLU A 79 -14.86 15.44 -6.93
N GLN A 80 -15.12 15.56 -5.62
CA GLN A 80 -16.32 16.23 -5.08
C GLN A 80 -16.03 17.67 -4.62
N ARG A 81 -14.75 18.08 -4.59
CA ARG A 81 -14.34 19.43 -4.19
C ARG A 81 -13.48 20.15 -5.25
N GLY A 82 -13.06 19.44 -6.30
CA GLY A 82 -12.19 19.94 -7.38
C GLY A 82 -12.52 19.29 -8.73
N ALA A 83 -11.61 19.47 -9.68
CA ALA A 83 -11.79 19.07 -11.08
C ALA A 83 -11.65 17.55 -11.33
N GLY A 84 -11.06 16.81 -10.40
CA GLY A 84 -10.84 15.37 -10.57
C GLY A 84 -10.10 14.74 -9.40
N ARG A 85 -9.81 13.47 -9.54
CA ARG A 85 -9.11 12.66 -8.55
C ARG A 85 -7.69 13.16 -8.25
N ASP A 86 -7.02 13.68 -9.27
CA ASP A 86 -5.67 14.24 -9.26
C ASP A 86 -5.62 15.72 -8.87
N ASP A 87 -6.79 16.32 -8.52
CA ASP A 87 -6.87 17.70 -8.07
C ASP A 87 -6.61 17.78 -6.56
N VAL A 88 -5.42 17.36 -6.17
CA VAL A 88 -4.83 17.46 -4.85
C VAL A 88 -3.47 18.12 -4.94
N ARG A 89 -2.99 18.65 -3.82
CA ARG A 89 -1.67 19.27 -3.73
C ARG A 89 -0.60 18.21 -3.50
N LEU A 90 0.61 18.51 -3.94
CA LEU A 90 1.80 17.71 -3.76
C LEU A 90 2.85 18.53 -3.00
N LEU A 91 3.13 18.14 -1.78
CA LEU A 91 4.30 18.61 -1.05
C LEU A 91 5.51 17.81 -1.50
N VAL A 92 6.62 18.45 -1.80
CA VAL A 92 7.87 17.78 -2.18
C VAL A 92 8.96 18.19 -1.21
N SER A 93 9.54 17.21 -0.51
CA SER A 93 10.73 17.41 0.33
C SER A 93 11.96 16.76 -0.31
N ARG A 94 13.07 17.52 -0.37
CA ARG A 94 14.41 17.04 -0.72
C ARG A 94 15.35 17.46 0.42
N GLY A 95 15.66 16.52 1.31
CA GLY A 95 16.27 16.89 2.57
C GLY A 95 15.40 17.92 3.31
N ARG A 96 15.98 19.06 3.68
CA ARG A 96 15.27 20.15 4.38
C ARG A 96 14.53 21.12 3.43
N ALA A 97 14.81 21.06 2.14
CA ALA A 97 14.14 21.90 1.15
C ALA A 97 12.71 21.38 0.91
N VAL A 98 11.76 22.30 0.87
CA VAL A 98 10.33 22.00 0.67
C VAL A 98 9.81 22.84 -0.50
N ALA A 99 9.04 22.20 -1.38
CA ALA A 99 8.37 22.85 -2.50
C ALA A 99 6.90 22.43 -2.60
N HIS A 100 6.07 23.29 -3.14
CA HIS A 100 4.62 23.12 -3.23
C HIS A 100 4.21 23.01 -4.70
N HIS A 101 3.48 21.94 -5.03
CA HIS A 101 3.05 21.63 -6.40
C HIS A 101 1.59 21.18 -6.42
N ALA A 102 1.00 21.11 -7.60
CA ALA A 102 -0.18 20.30 -7.84
C ALA A 102 0.25 18.84 -8.11
N PHE A 103 -0.56 17.85 -7.74
CA PHE A 103 -0.22 16.44 -7.97
C PHE A 103 0.03 16.12 -9.46
N ARG A 104 -0.66 16.81 -10.36
CA ARG A 104 -0.44 16.71 -11.82
C ARG A 104 0.98 17.03 -12.25
N GLU A 105 1.76 17.74 -11.43
CA GLU A 105 3.16 18.09 -11.69
C GLU A 105 4.15 17.02 -11.20
N LEU A 106 3.66 15.90 -10.63
CA LEU A 106 4.48 14.76 -10.22
C LEU A 106 5.47 14.30 -11.29
N PRO A 107 5.12 14.26 -12.62
CA PRO A 107 6.09 13.92 -13.67
C PRO A 107 7.30 14.83 -13.74
N GLY A 108 7.19 16.06 -13.28
CA GLY A 108 8.32 17.01 -13.19
C GLY A 108 9.21 16.80 -11.96
N GLN A 109 8.78 16.00 -10.99
CA GLN A 109 9.53 15.71 -9.76
C GLN A 109 10.33 14.41 -9.83
N LEU A 110 10.06 13.60 -10.85
CA LEU A 110 10.70 12.32 -11.12
C LEU A 110 11.57 12.42 -12.38
N ARG A 111 12.52 11.52 -12.50
CA ARG A 111 13.43 11.45 -13.66
C ARG A 111 13.32 10.10 -14.38
N ALA A 112 13.73 10.04 -15.63
CA ALA A 112 13.83 8.78 -16.35
C ALA A 112 14.71 7.79 -15.57
N GLY A 113 14.27 6.54 -15.50
CA GLY A 113 14.91 5.49 -14.71
C GLY A 113 14.45 5.39 -13.26
N ASP A 114 13.73 6.36 -12.70
CA ASP A 114 13.08 6.18 -11.40
C ASP A 114 12.03 5.05 -11.50
N VAL A 115 11.90 4.23 -10.45
CA VAL A 115 10.87 3.20 -10.36
C VAL A 115 9.89 3.51 -9.24
N LEU A 116 8.62 3.62 -9.59
CA LEU A 116 7.50 3.72 -8.63
C LEU A 116 7.05 2.32 -8.24
N VAL A 117 7.21 1.97 -6.97
CA VAL A 117 6.73 0.70 -6.41
C VAL A 117 5.31 0.89 -5.91
N VAL A 118 4.34 0.21 -6.53
CA VAL A 118 2.91 0.44 -6.32
C VAL A 118 2.22 -0.78 -5.72
N ASN A 119 1.33 -0.55 -4.74
CA ASN A 119 0.51 -1.60 -4.17
C ASN A 119 -0.75 -1.81 -5.04
N THR A 120 -0.92 -3.04 -5.54
CA THR A 120 -2.03 -3.43 -6.40
C THR A 120 -3.21 -4.06 -5.67
N SER A 121 -3.16 -4.13 -4.34
CA SER A 121 -4.25 -4.70 -3.54
C SER A 121 -5.55 -3.92 -3.73
N MET A 122 -6.63 -4.64 -4.05
CA MET A 122 -7.98 -4.07 -4.19
C MET A 122 -8.55 -3.71 -2.81
N THR A 123 -9.17 -2.55 -2.69
CA THR A 123 -9.93 -2.19 -1.49
C THR A 123 -11.27 -2.92 -1.48
N LEU A 124 -11.57 -3.58 -0.38
CA LEU A 124 -12.81 -4.32 -0.16
C LEU A 124 -13.88 -3.43 0.49
N PRO A 125 -15.17 -3.72 0.28
CA PRO A 125 -16.25 -3.12 1.06
C PRO A 125 -16.31 -3.81 2.44
N ALA A 126 -15.31 -3.60 3.27
CA ALA A 126 -14.95 -4.42 4.42
C ALA A 126 -15.83 -4.24 5.67
N ALA A 127 -16.81 -3.32 5.66
CA ALA A 127 -17.72 -3.07 6.78
C ALA A 127 -19.11 -3.65 6.53
N VAL A 128 -19.59 -4.54 7.43
CA VAL A 128 -20.91 -5.19 7.33
C VAL A 128 -21.67 -5.00 8.63
N ASN A 129 -22.94 -4.59 8.54
CA ASN A 129 -23.80 -4.51 9.73
C ASN A 129 -24.12 -5.90 10.26
N GLY A 130 -24.16 -6.05 11.59
CA GLY A 130 -24.49 -7.31 12.25
C GLY A 130 -25.18 -7.10 13.59
N ARG A 131 -25.42 -8.22 14.29
CA ARG A 131 -25.95 -8.24 15.66
C ARG A 131 -25.27 -9.31 16.50
N VAL A 132 -24.93 -8.96 17.72
CA VAL A 132 -24.46 -9.88 18.77
C VAL A 132 -25.46 -9.84 19.92
N GLY A 133 -26.06 -10.99 20.27
CA GLY A 133 -27.17 -11.00 21.22
C GLY A 133 -28.35 -10.19 20.72
N GLY A 134 -28.67 -9.08 21.16
CA GLY A 134 -29.67 -8.14 20.65
C GLY A 134 -29.08 -6.85 20.10
N GLU A 135 -27.80 -6.61 20.37
CA GLU A 135 -27.10 -5.36 20.06
C GLU A 135 -26.69 -5.26 18.59
N ARG A 136 -26.80 -4.07 18.02
CA ARG A 136 -26.27 -3.75 16.71
C ARG A 136 -24.76 -3.58 16.78
N VAL A 137 -24.07 -4.17 15.83
CA VAL A 137 -22.63 -4.02 15.63
C VAL A 137 -22.33 -3.75 14.16
N VAL A 138 -21.14 -3.24 13.88
CA VAL A 138 -20.55 -3.26 12.54
C VAL A 138 -19.33 -4.16 12.59
N VAL A 139 -19.27 -5.14 11.71
CA VAL A 139 -18.12 -6.03 11.56
C VAL A 139 -17.19 -5.43 10.52
N HIS A 140 -15.97 -5.10 10.90
CA HIS A 140 -14.90 -4.78 9.94
C HIS A 140 -14.10 -6.05 9.66
N PHE A 141 -14.11 -6.49 8.41
CA PHE A 141 -13.29 -7.59 7.94
C PHE A 141 -11.88 -7.06 7.63
N SER A 142 -10.89 -7.56 8.35
CA SER A 142 -9.50 -7.08 8.24
C SER A 142 -8.72 -7.88 7.21
N THR A 143 -8.28 -9.08 7.55
CA THR A 143 -7.45 -9.90 6.68
C THR A 143 -7.87 -11.36 6.73
N ARG A 144 -7.64 -12.09 5.62
CA ARG A 144 -7.92 -13.52 5.51
C ARG A 144 -6.69 -14.33 5.92
N GLY A 145 -6.87 -15.22 6.88
CA GLY A 145 -5.85 -16.20 7.28
C GLY A 145 -5.64 -17.30 6.24
N ALA A 146 -4.49 -17.96 6.32
CA ALA A 146 -4.17 -19.11 5.44
C ALA A 146 -5.12 -20.31 5.66
N ASP A 147 -5.71 -20.43 6.85
CA ASP A 147 -6.68 -21.44 7.24
C ASP A 147 -8.13 -21.12 6.84
N GLY A 148 -8.33 -20.01 6.13
CA GLY A 148 -9.63 -19.55 5.65
C GLY A 148 -10.44 -18.75 6.64
N ARG A 149 -9.98 -18.62 7.89
CA ARG A 149 -10.57 -17.69 8.88
C ARG A 149 -10.34 -16.24 8.45
N TRP A 150 -11.11 -15.33 9.04
CA TRP A 150 -10.93 -13.89 8.86
C TRP A 150 -10.64 -13.22 10.19
N ALA A 151 -9.64 -12.36 10.21
CA ALA A 151 -9.50 -11.41 11.29
C ALA A 151 -10.59 -10.35 11.14
N VAL A 152 -11.35 -10.11 12.22
CA VAL A 152 -12.46 -9.16 12.24
C VAL A 152 -12.39 -8.26 13.47
N GLU A 153 -12.88 -7.04 13.33
CA GLU A 153 -13.11 -6.11 14.42
C GLU A 153 -14.60 -5.87 14.58
N LEU A 154 -15.12 -5.98 15.80
CA LEU A 154 -16.49 -5.55 16.12
C LEU A 154 -16.48 -4.10 16.56
N ARG A 155 -17.33 -3.28 15.92
CA ARG A 155 -17.46 -1.85 16.21
C ARG A 155 -18.88 -1.53 16.68
N ALA A 156 -18.99 -0.55 17.57
CA ALA A 156 -20.28 0.01 17.95
C ALA A 156 -20.73 1.06 16.92
N PRO A 157 -21.97 1.02 16.40
CA PRO A 157 -22.49 2.09 15.57
C PRO A 157 -22.75 3.33 16.46
N VAL A 158 -22.09 4.46 16.16
CA VAL A 158 -22.23 5.72 16.90
C VAL A 158 -23.04 6.79 16.16
N GLY A 159 -23.68 6.43 15.06
CA GLY A 159 -24.55 7.29 14.24
C GLY A 159 -23.95 7.65 12.89
N ALA A 160 -24.80 8.11 11.98
CA ALA A 160 -24.45 8.58 10.63
C ALA A 160 -23.41 7.71 9.83
N GLY A 161 -23.35 6.40 10.08
CA GLY A 161 -22.41 5.49 9.44
C GLY A 161 -21.03 5.38 10.09
N VAL A 162 -20.72 6.23 11.06
CA VAL A 162 -19.48 6.18 11.85
C VAL A 162 -19.54 5.09 12.91
N THR A 163 -18.39 4.51 13.23
CA THR A 163 -18.28 3.45 14.23
C THR A 163 -17.30 3.84 15.33
N GLY A 164 -17.64 3.47 16.59
CA GLY A 164 -16.78 3.63 17.76
C GLY A 164 -16.13 2.32 18.20
N PRO A 165 -15.14 2.39 19.11
CA PRO A 165 -14.52 1.21 19.71
C PRO A 165 -15.56 0.32 20.40
N ARG A 166 -15.35 -1.00 20.32
CA ARG A 166 -16.10 -2.00 21.04
C ARG A 166 -15.19 -3.18 21.34
N PRO A 167 -15.17 -3.72 22.58
CA PRO A 167 -14.45 -4.95 22.86
C PRO A 167 -14.97 -6.09 21.97
N GLY A 168 -14.05 -6.89 21.44
CA GLY A 168 -14.39 -8.15 20.79
C GLY A 168 -14.76 -9.22 21.81
N GLY A 169 -15.10 -10.42 21.33
CA GLY A 169 -15.38 -11.58 22.18
C GLY A 169 -16.76 -11.58 22.86
N PRO A 170 -17.00 -12.56 23.73
CA PRO A 170 -16.08 -13.65 24.05
C PRO A 170 -15.92 -14.66 22.91
N ALA A 171 -14.95 -15.60 23.04
CA ALA A 171 -14.85 -16.76 22.15
C ALA A 171 -16.18 -17.53 22.12
N GLY A 172 -16.56 -18.02 20.93
CA GLY A 172 -17.86 -18.65 20.71
C GLY A 172 -19.02 -17.66 20.48
N ALA A 173 -18.78 -16.34 20.61
CA ALA A 173 -19.82 -15.35 20.31
C ALA A 173 -20.25 -15.43 18.84
N VAL A 174 -21.57 -15.51 18.62
CA VAL A 174 -22.17 -15.59 17.29
C VAL A 174 -22.66 -14.21 16.87
N VAL A 175 -22.13 -13.72 15.77
CA VAL A 175 -22.59 -12.49 15.12
C VAL A 175 -23.55 -12.86 14.00
N ARG A 176 -24.77 -12.37 14.06
CA ARG A 176 -25.76 -12.51 12.98
C ARG A 176 -25.51 -11.44 11.92
N LEU A 177 -25.32 -11.87 10.68
CA LEU A 177 -25.06 -11.03 9.52
C LEU A 177 -26.30 -10.98 8.60
N PRO A 178 -26.36 -10.04 7.63
CA PRO A 178 -27.44 -9.96 6.66
C PRO A 178 -27.58 -11.25 5.82
N GLY A 179 -28.79 -11.53 5.37
CA GLY A 179 -29.10 -12.71 4.58
C GLY A 179 -29.12 -14.03 5.36
N GLY A 180 -29.33 -13.97 6.70
CA GLY A 180 -29.38 -15.14 7.55
C GLY A 180 -28.02 -15.77 7.85
N ARG A 181 -26.93 -15.11 7.47
CA ARG A 181 -25.55 -15.58 7.68
C ARG A 181 -25.08 -15.37 9.11
N THR A 182 -24.06 -16.11 9.50
CA THR A 182 -23.44 -16.00 10.83
C THR A 182 -21.92 -16.00 10.74
N LEU A 183 -21.31 -15.39 11.75
CA LEU A 183 -19.88 -15.40 11.99
C LEU A 183 -19.68 -15.81 13.44
N VAL A 184 -18.70 -16.66 13.71
CA VAL A 184 -18.35 -17.09 15.07
C VAL A 184 -16.96 -16.58 15.40
N LEU A 185 -16.83 -15.82 16.50
CA LEU A 185 -15.54 -15.42 17.03
C LEU A 185 -14.87 -16.61 17.70
N GLU A 186 -13.63 -16.94 17.32
CA GLU A 186 -12.93 -18.12 17.86
C GLU A 186 -11.89 -17.74 18.90
N GLU A 187 -10.93 -16.89 18.53
CA GLU A 187 -9.83 -16.49 19.42
C GLU A 187 -9.37 -15.04 19.12
N PRO A 188 -8.82 -14.35 20.12
CA PRO A 188 -8.30 -13.01 19.90
C PRO A 188 -7.04 -13.03 19.03
N LEU A 189 -6.89 -12.02 18.18
CA LEU A 189 -5.66 -11.75 17.45
C LEU A 189 -4.84 -10.71 18.24
N GLY A 190 -3.82 -11.18 18.97
CA GLY A 190 -3.03 -10.39 19.90
C GLY A 190 -3.31 -10.71 21.38
N PRO A 191 -2.84 -9.88 22.32
CA PRO A 191 -3.04 -10.10 23.75
C PRO A 191 -4.52 -10.23 24.10
N ALA A 192 -4.90 -11.25 24.87
CA ALA A 192 -6.30 -11.59 25.16
C ALA A 192 -7.09 -10.49 25.86
N ALA A 193 -6.45 -9.71 26.74
CA ALA A 193 -7.09 -8.63 27.48
C ALA A 193 -7.29 -7.42 26.57
N GLY A 194 -8.56 -7.15 26.20
CA GLY A 194 -8.91 -5.99 25.38
C GLY A 194 -8.66 -6.16 23.88
N ALA A 195 -8.41 -7.39 23.43
CA ALA A 195 -8.16 -7.64 22.00
C ALA A 195 -9.27 -7.07 21.12
N ARG A 196 -8.87 -6.19 20.24
CA ARG A 196 -9.73 -5.51 19.27
C ARG A 196 -10.07 -6.43 18.09
N LEU A 197 -9.07 -7.13 17.58
CA LEU A 197 -9.19 -8.07 16.46
C LEU A 197 -9.36 -9.50 16.95
N TRP A 198 -10.19 -10.25 16.25
CA TRP A 198 -10.50 -11.65 16.54
C TRP A 198 -10.45 -12.49 15.26
N TRP A 199 -9.90 -13.69 15.37
CA TRP A 199 -10.12 -14.70 14.35
C TRP A 199 -11.57 -15.17 14.40
N ALA A 200 -12.20 -15.20 13.23
CA ALA A 200 -13.59 -15.58 13.09
C ALA A 200 -13.77 -16.55 11.94
N ARG A 201 -14.69 -17.48 12.15
CA ARG A 201 -15.12 -18.43 11.13
C ARG A 201 -16.44 -17.96 10.52
N VAL A 202 -16.46 -17.89 9.20
CA VAL A 202 -17.65 -17.60 8.40
C VAL A 202 -17.90 -18.79 7.51
N PRO A 203 -19.05 -19.50 7.61
CA PRO A 203 -19.33 -20.71 6.82
C PRO A 203 -19.37 -20.45 5.32
N GLU A 204 -19.83 -19.26 4.91
CA GLU A 204 -19.94 -18.89 3.50
C GLU A 204 -18.73 -18.09 3.01
N PRO A 205 -18.53 -17.97 1.68
CA PRO A 205 -17.49 -17.15 1.11
C PRO A 205 -17.63 -15.67 1.48
N VAL A 206 -16.69 -15.16 2.28
CA VAL A 206 -16.68 -13.75 2.70
C VAL A 206 -16.63 -12.76 1.53
N PRO A 207 -15.88 -12.98 0.44
CA PRO A 207 -15.89 -12.06 -0.69
C PRO A 207 -17.30 -11.83 -1.27
N GLU A 208 -18.14 -12.86 -1.33
CA GLU A 208 -19.53 -12.74 -1.80
C GLU A 208 -20.39 -11.97 -0.79
N LEU A 209 -20.23 -12.26 0.50
CA LEU A 209 -20.89 -11.52 1.59
C LEU A 209 -20.56 -10.02 1.49
N LEU A 210 -19.28 -9.67 1.36
CA LEU A 210 -18.82 -8.29 1.25
C LEU A 210 -19.37 -7.61 -0.01
N ARG A 211 -19.31 -8.27 -1.16
CA ARG A 211 -19.84 -7.73 -2.42
C ARG A 211 -21.33 -7.39 -2.32
N ARG A 212 -22.12 -8.17 -1.58
CA ARG A 212 -23.57 -8.03 -1.49
C ARG A 212 -24.03 -7.07 -0.39
N TYR A 213 -23.36 -7.05 0.75
CA TYR A 213 -23.81 -6.35 1.95
C TYR A 213 -22.77 -5.41 2.55
N GLY A 214 -21.56 -5.41 2.02
CA GLY A 214 -20.47 -4.60 2.49
C GLY A 214 -20.50 -3.16 2.01
N ARG A 215 -19.86 -2.31 2.76
CA ARG A 215 -19.48 -0.95 2.38
C ARG A 215 -18.05 -0.68 2.79
N PRO A 216 -17.37 0.34 2.20
CA PRO A 216 -16.06 0.75 2.67
C PRO A 216 -16.08 1.09 4.17
N ILE A 217 -14.96 0.84 4.86
CA ILE A 217 -14.76 1.34 6.21
C ILE A 217 -14.75 2.86 6.14
N ARG A 218 -15.48 3.50 7.05
CA ARG A 218 -15.58 4.95 7.13
C ARG A 218 -15.03 5.46 8.45
N TYR A 219 -14.18 6.46 8.37
CA TYR A 219 -13.64 7.18 9.51
C TYR A 219 -14.46 8.43 9.85
N GLY A 220 -14.36 8.89 11.10
CA GLY A 220 -15.19 9.98 11.63
C GLY A 220 -14.97 11.33 10.96
N TYR A 221 -13.83 11.55 10.31
CA TYR A 221 -13.54 12.79 9.59
C TYR A 221 -14.22 12.90 8.22
N THR A 222 -14.78 11.81 7.67
CA THR A 222 -15.53 11.88 6.40
C THR A 222 -17.00 12.19 6.66
N ASP A 223 -17.59 13.11 5.88
CA ASP A 223 -18.95 13.60 6.10
C ASP A 223 -20.03 12.54 5.86
N ARG A 224 -19.80 11.62 4.92
CA ARG A 224 -20.75 10.58 4.51
C ARG A 224 -20.05 9.36 3.95
N ASP A 225 -20.81 8.27 3.82
CA ASP A 225 -20.36 7.09 3.11
C ASP A 225 -20.05 7.45 1.64
N GLN A 226 -18.92 6.96 1.15
CA GLN A 226 -18.48 7.15 -0.23
C GLN A 226 -18.64 5.83 -1.01
N PRO A 227 -18.89 5.88 -2.32
CA PRO A 227 -18.94 4.68 -3.14
C PRO A 227 -17.55 3.98 -3.14
N LEU A 228 -17.55 2.65 -3.29
CA LEU A 228 -16.31 1.87 -3.30
C LEU A 228 -15.30 2.36 -4.36
N SER A 229 -15.79 2.91 -5.48
CA SER A 229 -14.95 3.51 -6.52
C SER A 229 -14.08 4.67 -6.03
N ALA A 230 -14.50 5.37 -4.97
CA ALA A 230 -13.70 6.43 -4.35
C ALA A 230 -12.46 5.88 -3.61
N TYR A 231 -12.51 4.61 -3.20
CA TYR A 231 -11.45 3.91 -2.48
C TYR A 231 -10.58 3.01 -3.37
N ARG A 232 -10.87 2.93 -4.67
CA ARG A 232 -10.06 2.16 -5.62
C ARG A 232 -9.00 3.03 -6.28
N THR A 233 -7.78 2.50 -6.35
CA THR A 233 -6.68 3.12 -7.09
C THR A 233 -6.66 2.63 -8.55
N VAL A 234 -5.96 3.35 -9.43
CA VAL A 234 -5.76 2.94 -10.82
C VAL A 234 -4.94 1.64 -10.94
N PHE A 235 -4.19 1.29 -9.90
CA PHE A 235 -3.33 0.12 -9.86
C PHE A 235 -4.03 -1.13 -9.30
N ALA A 236 -5.23 -0.98 -8.74
CA ALA A 236 -5.91 -2.06 -8.03
C ALA A 236 -6.31 -3.21 -8.97
N VAL A 237 -5.97 -4.43 -8.56
CA VAL A 237 -6.27 -5.67 -9.29
C VAL A 237 -7.02 -6.63 -8.35
N ASP A 238 -8.05 -7.28 -8.88
CA ASP A 238 -8.78 -8.30 -8.13
C ASP A 238 -7.87 -9.51 -7.85
N SER A 239 -7.84 -9.94 -6.59
CA SER A 239 -7.15 -11.18 -6.21
C SER A 239 -8.00 -12.41 -6.58
N PRO A 240 -7.41 -13.47 -7.15
CA PRO A 240 -8.16 -14.68 -7.54
C PRO A 240 -8.88 -15.35 -6.37
N ASP A 241 -8.36 -15.24 -5.16
CA ASP A 241 -8.95 -15.81 -3.92
C ASP A 241 -9.92 -14.85 -3.23
N GLY A 242 -10.19 -13.68 -3.82
CA GLY A 242 -11.03 -12.63 -3.26
C GLY A 242 -10.41 -11.90 -2.06
N SER A 243 -9.12 -12.09 -1.80
CA SER A 243 -8.38 -11.30 -0.81
C SER A 243 -8.22 -9.86 -1.28
N GLY A 244 -8.07 -8.95 -0.34
CA GLY A 244 -7.87 -7.53 -0.61
C GLY A 244 -7.60 -6.76 0.67
N SER A 245 -7.57 -5.46 0.55
CA SER A 245 -7.30 -4.54 1.65
C SER A 245 -8.60 -4.08 2.31
N ALA A 246 -8.65 -4.09 3.63
CA ALA A 246 -9.73 -3.45 4.38
C ALA A 246 -9.69 -1.93 4.21
N GLU A 247 -8.51 -1.37 4.04
CA GLU A 247 -8.26 0.05 3.86
C GLU A 247 -7.54 0.35 2.55
N MET A 248 -7.81 1.52 2.00
CA MET A 248 -7.24 1.96 0.73
C MET A 248 -5.74 2.30 0.86
N PRO A 249 -4.88 1.87 -0.08
CA PRO A 249 -3.53 2.42 -0.20
C PRO A 249 -3.60 3.87 -0.73
N SER A 250 -3.92 4.82 0.16
CA SER A 250 -4.37 6.18 -0.15
C SER A 250 -3.37 7.02 -0.94
N ALA A 251 -2.06 6.80 -0.77
CA ALA A 251 -1.02 7.51 -1.52
C ALA A 251 -1.12 7.29 -3.04
N ALA A 252 -1.68 6.14 -3.47
CA ALA A 252 -1.89 5.82 -4.87
C ALA A 252 -3.22 6.35 -5.43
N ARG A 253 -4.08 6.89 -4.57
CA ARG A 253 -5.43 7.33 -4.96
C ARG A 253 -5.43 8.45 -6.01
N PRO A 254 -4.57 9.48 -5.94
CA PRO A 254 -4.60 10.58 -6.91
C PRO A 254 -4.17 10.19 -8.33
N PHE A 255 -3.54 9.03 -8.51
CA PHE A 255 -3.11 8.62 -9.85
C PHE A 255 -4.31 8.41 -10.76
N THR A 256 -4.19 8.93 -11.97
CA THR A 256 -5.10 8.70 -13.11
C THR A 256 -4.37 7.92 -14.19
N ALA A 257 -5.11 7.25 -15.09
CA ALA A 257 -4.51 6.54 -16.22
C ALA A 257 -3.69 7.47 -17.12
N SER A 258 -4.13 8.72 -17.31
CA SER A 258 -3.41 9.73 -18.08
C SER A 258 -2.09 10.13 -17.43
N LEU A 259 -2.08 10.30 -16.10
CA LEU A 259 -0.85 10.61 -15.37
C LEU A 259 0.14 9.44 -15.40
N VAL A 260 -0.34 8.20 -15.28
CA VAL A 260 0.51 6.99 -15.42
C VAL A 260 1.12 6.93 -16.82
N ALA A 261 0.32 7.16 -17.87
CA ALA A 261 0.82 7.18 -19.24
C ALA A 261 1.88 8.27 -19.46
N GLU A 262 1.70 9.46 -18.88
CA GLU A 262 2.68 10.55 -18.95
C GLU A 262 3.99 10.18 -18.23
N LEU A 263 3.91 9.56 -17.04
CA LEU A 263 5.08 9.08 -16.31
C LEU A 263 5.86 8.02 -17.13
N VAL A 264 5.15 7.04 -17.70
CA VAL A 264 5.76 6.01 -18.56
C VAL A 264 6.43 6.65 -19.79
N ARG A 265 5.77 7.61 -20.44
CA ARG A 265 6.33 8.35 -21.59
C ARG A 265 7.61 9.11 -21.25
N ARG A 266 7.77 9.53 -19.98
CA ARG A 266 8.99 10.18 -19.47
C ARG A 266 10.08 9.20 -19.01
N GLY A 267 9.85 7.90 -19.14
CA GLY A 267 10.81 6.87 -18.75
C GLY A 267 10.77 6.51 -17.27
N VAL A 268 9.70 6.88 -16.54
CA VAL A 268 9.47 6.39 -15.17
C VAL A 268 8.92 4.98 -15.24
N LEU A 269 9.47 4.09 -14.44
CA LEU A 269 9.14 2.66 -14.39
C LEU A 269 8.12 2.38 -13.29
N PHE A 270 7.38 1.29 -13.43
CA PHE A 270 6.41 0.85 -12.41
C PHE A 270 6.69 -0.60 -12.00
N ALA A 271 6.80 -0.84 -10.69
CA ALA A 271 7.02 -2.15 -10.09
C ALA A 271 5.82 -2.51 -9.19
N PRO A 272 4.90 -3.38 -9.66
CA PRO A 272 3.75 -3.78 -8.88
C PRO A 272 4.11 -4.80 -7.80
N LEU A 273 3.51 -4.65 -6.62
CA LEU A 273 3.50 -5.65 -5.56
C LEU A 273 2.11 -5.68 -4.91
N SER A 274 1.85 -6.61 -4.01
CA SER A 274 0.65 -6.58 -3.18
C SER A 274 0.98 -6.59 -1.70
N LEU A 275 0.22 -5.83 -0.93
CA LEU A 275 0.09 -5.96 0.51
C LEU A 275 -1.37 -5.69 0.85
N HIS A 276 -2.02 -6.68 1.44
CA HIS A 276 -3.41 -6.58 1.86
C HIS A 276 -3.49 -5.91 3.21
N THR A 277 -3.77 -4.61 3.20
CA THR A 277 -3.86 -3.80 4.41
C THR A 277 -5.06 -4.22 5.25
N GLY A 278 -4.82 -4.54 6.51
CA GLY A 278 -5.87 -4.77 7.50
C GLY A 278 -6.58 -3.48 7.91
N VAL A 279 -7.38 -3.55 8.98
CA VAL A 279 -7.90 -2.35 9.64
C VAL A 279 -6.77 -1.62 10.35
N ALA A 280 -6.75 -0.27 10.28
CA ALA A 280 -5.70 0.54 10.87
C ALA A 280 -5.58 0.31 12.38
N SER A 281 -4.37 0.44 12.90
CA SER A 281 -4.11 0.48 14.34
C SER A 281 -4.89 1.63 14.97
N ALA A 282 -5.65 1.33 16.03
CA ALA A 282 -6.47 2.34 16.70
C ALA A 282 -5.62 3.33 17.49
N GLU A 283 -4.41 2.93 17.89
CA GLU A 283 -3.56 3.67 18.82
C GLU A 283 -2.11 3.76 18.31
N ALA A 284 -1.48 4.89 18.58
CA ALA A 284 -0.12 5.19 18.10
C ALA A 284 0.95 4.18 18.56
N HIS A 285 0.72 3.50 19.69
CA HIS A 285 1.63 2.51 20.26
C HIS A 285 1.26 1.06 19.93
N GLU A 286 0.13 0.84 19.22
CA GLU A 286 -0.25 -0.49 18.75
C GLU A 286 0.59 -0.84 17.53
N PRO A 287 1.43 -1.90 17.58
CA PRO A 287 2.20 -2.32 16.41
C PRO A 287 1.24 -2.76 15.29
N PRO A 288 1.64 -2.58 14.02
CA PRO A 288 0.82 -3.06 12.91
C PRO A 288 0.64 -4.57 13.02
N TYR A 289 -0.59 -5.03 12.81
CA TYR A 289 -0.87 -6.46 12.71
C TYR A 289 -0.14 -7.07 11.52
N PRO A 290 0.14 -8.39 11.56
CA PRO A 290 0.69 -9.09 10.40
C PRO A 290 -0.24 -8.95 9.19
N GLU A 291 0.33 -8.61 8.04
CA GLU A 291 -0.39 -8.43 6.79
C GLU A 291 0.20 -9.31 5.69
N ARG A 292 -0.67 -9.83 4.84
CA ARG A 292 -0.26 -10.69 3.73
C ARG A 292 0.32 -9.84 2.60
N PHE A 293 1.49 -10.22 2.08
CA PHE A 293 2.15 -9.52 0.99
C PHE A 293 2.68 -10.47 -0.08
N ALA A 294 2.94 -9.92 -1.27
CA ALA A 294 3.69 -10.60 -2.31
C ALA A 294 4.52 -9.59 -3.12
N VAL A 295 5.77 -9.93 -3.35
CA VAL A 295 6.69 -9.24 -4.26
C VAL A 295 7.02 -10.18 -5.42
N PRO A 296 6.48 -9.93 -6.63
CA PRO A 296 6.72 -10.77 -7.80
C PRO A 296 8.19 -10.75 -8.25
N ALA A 297 8.62 -11.80 -8.96
CA ALA A 297 9.97 -11.91 -9.52
C ALA A 297 10.32 -10.72 -10.45
N ALA A 298 9.36 -10.27 -11.27
CA ALA A 298 9.54 -9.11 -12.15
C ALA A 298 9.83 -7.82 -11.37
N THR A 299 9.10 -7.60 -10.26
CA THR A 299 9.32 -6.44 -9.37
C THR A 299 10.68 -6.52 -8.69
N ALA A 300 11.04 -7.67 -8.14
CA ALA A 300 12.35 -7.88 -7.52
C ALA A 300 13.49 -7.63 -8.52
N TRP A 301 13.37 -8.19 -9.72
CA TRP A 301 14.34 -7.98 -10.79
C TRP A 301 14.46 -6.49 -11.18
N LEU A 302 13.34 -5.81 -11.40
CA LEU A 302 13.32 -4.41 -11.83
C LEU A 302 13.95 -3.48 -10.78
N VAL A 303 13.59 -3.66 -9.50
CA VAL A 303 14.16 -2.87 -8.40
C VAL A 303 15.67 -3.07 -8.30
N ASN A 304 16.15 -4.32 -8.37
CA ASN A 304 17.58 -4.62 -8.33
C ASN A 304 18.32 -4.04 -9.55
N ALA A 305 17.72 -4.10 -10.74
CA ALA A 305 18.32 -3.53 -11.95
C ALA A 305 18.46 -2.01 -11.87
N VAL A 306 17.43 -1.30 -11.38
CA VAL A 306 17.48 0.17 -11.19
C VAL A 306 18.58 0.54 -10.18
N ARG A 307 18.68 -0.19 -9.07
CA ARG A 307 19.70 0.05 -8.06
C ARG A 307 21.12 -0.24 -8.58
N ALA A 308 21.30 -1.33 -9.32
CA ALA A 308 22.60 -1.67 -9.90
C ALA A 308 23.03 -0.65 -10.96
N ALA A 309 22.09 -0.07 -11.72
CA ALA A 309 22.39 0.99 -12.69
C ALA A 309 22.81 2.32 -12.04
N GLY A 310 22.40 2.57 -10.77
CA GLY A 310 22.78 3.77 -10.01
C GLY A 310 22.20 5.10 -10.54
N SER A 311 21.39 5.07 -11.60
CA SER A 311 20.85 6.27 -12.26
C SER A 311 19.40 6.60 -11.87
N GLY A 312 18.64 5.63 -11.38
CA GLY A 312 17.25 5.78 -10.94
C GLY A 312 17.11 5.65 -9.43
N ARG A 313 15.97 6.09 -8.91
CA ARG A 313 15.58 5.97 -7.52
C ARG A 313 14.44 4.96 -7.36
N VAL A 314 14.43 4.23 -6.26
CA VAL A 314 13.31 3.37 -5.85
C VAL A 314 12.37 4.20 -4.98
N VAL A 315 11.24 4.62 -5.52
CA VAL A 315 10.25 5.45 -4.84
C VAL A 315 9.01 4.61 -4.54
N ALA A 316 8.76 4.37 -3.26
CA ALA A 316 7.57 3.63 -2.83
C ALA A 316 6.33 4.54 -2.88
N VAL A 317 5.21 4.01 -3.36
CA VAL A 317 3.91 4.68 -3.33
C VAL A 317 3.08 4.09 -2.19
N GLY A 318 3.13 4.78 -1.05
CA GLY A 318 2.49 4.40 0.21
C GLY A 318 3.38 3.57 1.15
N THR A 319 3.07 3.68 2.44
CA THR A 319 3.76 2.96 3.51
C THR A 319 3.64 1.44 3.36
N THR A 320 2.54 0.96 2.76
CA THR A 320 2.33 -0.46 2.45
C THR A 320 3.32 -0.99 1.42
N ALA A 321 3.66 -0.18 0.39
CA ALA A 321 4.68 -0.54 -0.59
C ALA A 321 6.07 -0.62 0.05
N VAL A 322 6.41 0.29 0.97
CA VAL A 322 7.66 0.22 1.76
C VAL A 322 7.70 -1.08 2.55
N ARG A 323 6.65 -1.41 3.33
CA ARG A 323 6.64 -2.63 4.16
C ARG A 323 6.82 -3.90 3.34
N ALA A 324 6.05 -4.04 2.25
CA ALA A 324 6.15 -5.22 1.39
C ALA A 324 7.54 -5.36 0.76
N LEU A 325 8.06 -4.29 0.18
CA LEU A 325 9.37 -4.32 -0.47
C LEU A 325 10.49 -4.59 0.53
N GLU A 326 10.51 -3.89 1.67
CA GLU A 326 11.50 -4.05 2.73
C GLU A 326 11.42 -5.43 3.45
N SER A 327 10.28 -6.12 3.36
CA SER A 327 10.13 -7.51 3.84
C SER A 327 10.77 -8.54 2.89
N ALA A 328 10.95 -8.17 1.62
CA ALA A 328 11.54 -9.01 0.58
C ALA A 328 13.06 -8.82 0.40
N VAL A 329 13.68 -7.94 1.22
CA VAL A 329 15.11 -7.60 1.13
C VAL A 329 15.95 -8.50 2.00
N GLY A 330 16.94 -9.17 1.41
CA GLY A 330 17.95 -9.93 2.14
C GLY A 330 18.95 -9.06 2.91
N ALA A 331 19.76 -9.70 3.73
CA ALA A 331 20.85 -9.01 4.46
C ALA A 331 21.89 -8.37 3.52
N ASP A 332 22.00 -8.88 2.31
CA ASP A 332 22.86 -8.38 1.21
C ASP A 332 22.27 -7.19 0.45
N GLY A 333 21.10 -6.68 0.86
CA GLY A 333 20.42 -5.57 0.21
C GLY A 333 19.75 -5.93 -1.14
N VAL A 334 19.68 -7.20 -1.49
CA VAL A 334 19.05 -7.69 -2.72
C VAL A 334 17.58 -8.02 -2.46
N VAL A 335 16.68 -7.49 -3.28
CA VAL A 335 15.26 -7.83 -3.28
C VAL A 335 15.06 -9.19 -3.92
N ARG A 336 14.31 -10.08 -3.26
CA ARG A 336 13.96 -11.40 -3.80
C ARG A 336 12.45 -11.55 -3.96
N PRO A 337 11.99 -12.37 -4.92
CA PRO A 337 10.59 -12.76 -4.93
C PRO A 337 10.20 -13.35 -3.57
N ALA A 338 9.11 -12.87 -3.02
CA ALA A 338 8.64 -13.30 -1.71
C ALA A 338 7.12 -13.17 -1.61
N GLU A 339 6.49 -14.11 -0.93
CA GLU A 339 5.07 -14.02 -0.55
C GLU A 339 4.89 -14.58 0.86
N GLY A 340 3.88 -14.10 1.57
CA GLY A 340 3.60 -14.58 2.92
C GLY A 340 3.05 -13.46 3.80
N TRP A 341 3.50 -13.43 5.04
CA TRP A 341 3.06 -12.48 6.06
C TRP A 341 4.20 -11.58 6.50
N THR A 342 3.91 -10.30 6.74
CA THR A 342 4.87 -9.35 7.28
C THR A 342 4.30 -8.65 8.52
N ASP A 343 5.08 -8.68 9.60
CA ASP A 343 4.90 -7.90 10.82
C ASP A 343 5.95 -6.78 10.92
N LEU A 344 6.66 -6.51 9.81
CA LEU A 344 7.77 -5.56 9.76
C LEU A 344 7.33 -4.18 10.22
N VAL A 345 8.04 -3.67 11.23
CA VAL A 345 8.00 -2.26 11.66
C VAL A 345 9.27 -1.57 11.18
N VAL A 346 9.12 -0.59 10.32
CA VAL A 346 10.24 0.25 9.85
C VAL A 346 10.37 1.43 10.80
N THR A 347 11.54 1.55 11.45
CA THR A 347 11.87 2.61 12.41
C THR A 347 13.13 3.35 11.98
N PRO A 348 13.41 4.56 12.48
CA PRO A 348 14.65 5.27 12.21
C PRO A 348 15.90 4.45 12.54
N ARG A 349 15.86 3.65 13.62
CA ARG A 349 16.97 2.76 14.01
C ARG A 349 17.22 1.64 13.02
N ARG A 350 16.15 1.04 12.44
CA ARG A 350 16.27 0.02 11.41
C ARG A 350 16.71 0.62 10.08
N GLY A 351 16.20 1.79 9.75
CA GLY A 351 16.32 2.41 8.43
C GLY A 351 15.56 1.65 7.36
N VAL A 352 15.69 2.14 6.14
CA VAL A 352 15.28 1.47 4.89
C VAL A 352 16.50 0.94 4.17
N ARG A 353 16.34 -0.15 3.40
CA ARG A 353 17.47 -0.84 2.74
C ARG A 353 17.47 -0.64 1.22
N VAL A 354 16.31 -0.48 0.65
CA VAL A 354 16.14 -0.39 -0.81
C VAL A 354 15.28 0.77 -1.27
N VAL A 355 14.50 1.37 -0.38
CA VAL A 355 13.64 2.51 -0.70
C VAL A 355 14.45 3.80 -0.60
N ASP A 356 14.54 4.56 -1.70
CA ASP A 356 15.23 5.85 -1.75
C ASP A 356 14.27 7.02 -1.49
N GLY A 357 12.99 6.87 -1.85
CA GLY A 357 11.98 7.91 -1.69
C GLY A 357 10.60 7.33 -1.40
N LEU A 358 9.69 8.18 -0.95
CA LEU A 358 8.35 7.79 -0.55
C LEU A 358 7.33 8.85 -0.98
N LEU A 359 6.31 8.43 -1.75
CA LEU A 359 5.08 9.19 -1.93
C LEU A 359 4.06 8.69 -0.90
N THR A 360 3.52 9.57 -0.06
CA THR A 360 2.61 9.21 1.03
C THR A 360 1.51 10.23 1.20
N GLY A 361 0.41 9.86 1.87
CA GLY A 361 -0.54 10.82 2.42
C GLY A 361 0.04 11.57 3.62
N LEU A 362 -0.65 12.60 4.09
CA LEU A 362 -0.34 13.27 5.34
C LEU A 362 -1.02 12.51 6.49
N HIS A 363 -0.21 11.94 7.37
CA HIS A 363 -0.66 11.13 8.51
C HIS A 363 -0.72 11.96 9.79
N GLU A 364 -1.63 11.59 10.70
CA GLU A 364 -1.69 12.20 12.04
C GLU A 364 -0.34 12.16 12.74
N PRO A 365 0.07 13.25 13.46
CA PRO A 365 1.37 13.35 14.12
C PRO A 365 1.68 12.25 15.15
N ARG A 366 0.68 11.49 15.56
CA ARG A 366 0.81 10.36 16.50
C ARG A 366 0.66 9.00 15.84
N ALA A 367 0.50 8.93 14.54
CA ALA A 367 0.36 7.65 13.85
C ALA A 367 1.68 6.88 13.84
N SER A 368 1.63 5.57 14.02
CA SER A 368 2.81 4.67 13.96
C SER A 368 3.57 4.75 12.62
N HIS A 369 2.88 5.16 11.55
CA HIS A 369 3.46 5.39 10.22
C HIS A 369 4.61 6.41 10.22
N LEU A 370 4.59 7.36 11.16
CA LEU A 370 5.62 8.43 11.20
C LEU A 370 7.01 7.92 11.48
N LEU A 371 7.17 6.81 12.20
CA LEU A 371 8.47 6.17 12.38
C LEU A 371 9.08 5.73 11.03
N MET A 372 8.24 5.21 10.13
CA MET A 372 8.67 4.85 8.77
C MET A 372 9.03 6.09 7.95
N LEU A 373 8.22 7.14 8.00
CA LEU A 373 8.50 8.39 7.30
C LEU A 373 9.81 9.01 7.80
N GLU A 374 10.05 8.98 9.12
CA GLU A 374 11.30 9.43 9.72
C GLU A 374 12.50 8.56 9.31
N ALA A 375 12.29 7.25 9.12
CA ALA A 375 13.32 6.34 8.61
C ALA A 375 13.73 6.66 7.16
N VAL A 376 12.80 7.16 6.35
CA VAL A 376 13.05 7.54 4.94
C VAL A 376 13.59 8.96 4.84
N ALA A 377 12.95 9.92 5.50
CA ALA A 377 13.24 11.34 5.36
C ALA A 377 14.39 11.83 6.27
N GLY A 378 14.53 11.20 7.43
CA GLY A 378 15.24 11.79 8.58
C GLY A 378 14.35 12.78 9.35
N ARG A 379 14.62 12.90 10.64
CA ARG A 379 13.84 13.67 11.62
C ARG A 379 13.59 15.12 11.21
N GLU A 380 14.65 15.84 10.85
CA GLU A 380 14.58 17.27 10.54
C GLU A 380 13.84 17.56 9.23
N ALA A 381 14.10 16.77 8.19
CA ALA A 381 13.40 16.91 6.91
C ALA A 381 11.90 16.65 7.05
N LEU A 382 11.53 15.61 7.80
CA LEU A 382 10.13 15.29 8.07
C LEU A 382 9.43 16.43 8.85
N ARG A 383 10.09 16.98 9.88
CA ARG A 383 9.55 18.10 10.67
C ARG A 383 9.29 19.31 9.80
N HIS A 384 10.25 19.73 8.96
CA HIS A 384 10.09 20.86 8.05
C HIS A 384 8.95 20.65 7.04
N GLY A 385 8.84 19.45 6.48
CA GLY A 385 7.74 19.11 5.56
C GLY A 385 6.37 19.24 6.23
N TYR A 386 6.22 18.75 7.45
CA TYR A 386 4.95 18.80 8.19
C TYR A 386 4.60 20.21 8.68
N GLU A 387 5.60 20.98 9.13
CA GLU A 387 5.40 22.41 9.45
C GLU A 387 4.94 23.19 8.23
N ALA A 388 5.58 23.00 7.07
CA ALA A 388 5.16 23.62 5.81
C ALA A 388 3.75 23.18 5.38
N ALA A 389 3.40 21.88 5.54
CA ALA A 389 2.07 21.39 5.24
C ALA A 389 0.99 22.09 6.09
N LEU A 390 1.25 22.30 7.38
CA LEU A 390 0.33 23.01 8.28
C LEU A 390 0.23 24.51 7.94
N GLN A 391 1.35 25.19 7.70
CA GLN A 391 1.40 26.62 7.32
C GLN A 391 0.62 26.87 6.03
N GLU A 392 0.79 26.01 5.04
CA GLU A 392 0.14 26.11 3.74
C GLU A 392 -1.24 25.44 3.71
N ARG A 393 -1.74 24.98 4.88
CA ARG A 393 -3.08 24.39 5.03
C ARG A 393 -3.35 23.24 4.06
N TYR A 394 -2.45 22.27 3.97
CA TYR A 394 -2.65 21.01 3.26
C TYR A 394 -3.78 20.20 3.91
N LEU A 395 -4.52 19.44 3.09
CA LEU A 395 -5.58 18.58 3.56
C LEU A 395 -5.03 17.19 3.92
N TRP A 396 -5.52 16.65 5.02
CA TRP A 396 -5.03 15.44 5.66
C TRP A 396 -5.95 14.25 5.40
N HIS A 397 -5.49 13.06 5.76
CA HIS A 397 -6.16 11.78 5.68
C HIS A 397 -6.28 11.21 4.24
N GLU A 398 -7.14 10.18 4.08
CA GLU A 398 -7.18 9.32 2.89
C GLU A 398 -7.62 10.00 1.59
N PHE A 399 -8.36 11.12 1.69
CA PHE A 399 -8.78 11.94 0.56
C PHE A 399 -8.01 13.25 0.45
N GLY A 400 -6.99 13.41 1.29
CA GLY A 400 -6.19 14.62 1.40
C GLY A 400 -5.13 14.76 0.32
N ASP A 401 -4.23 15.71 0.60
CA ASP A 401 -3.06 16.00 -0.20
C ASP A 401 -1.96 14.96 0.05
N VAL A 402 -0.91 14.99 -0.74
CA VAL A 402 0.16 14.00 -0.67
C VAL A 402 1.54 14.65 -0.50
N HIS A 403 2.46 13.91 0.05
CA HIS A 403 3.83 14.30 0.31
C HIS A 403 4.79 13.35 -0.42
N LEU A 404 5.63 13.89 -1.30
CA LEU A 404 6.73 13.19 -1.95
C LEU A 404 8.02 13.52 -1.20
N ILE A 405 8.61 12.52 -0.59
CA ILE A 405 9.88 12.57 0.12
C ILE A 405 10.94 11.98 -0.79
N LEU A 406 11.94 12.76 -1.14
CA LEU A 406 13.08 12.35 -1.97
C LEU A 406 14.39 12.58 -1.22
N PRO A 407 15.46 11.84 -1.55
CA PRO A 407 16.77 12.10 -0.98
C PRO A 407 17.28 13.49 -1.36
N ASP A 408 18.16 14.02 -0.52
CA ASP A 408 18.90 15.25 -0.80
C ASP A 408 19.94 14.95 -1.87
N GLU A 409 19.81 15.56 -3.04
CA GLU A 409 20.71 15.34 -4.18
C GLU A 409 22.13 15.87 -3.90
N GLU A 410 22.27 16.87 -3.04
CA GLU A 410 23.58 17.44 -2.69
C GLU A 410 24.43 16.48 -1.84
N ARG A 411 23.83 15.57 -1.09
CA ARG A 411 24.56 14.57 -0.28
C ARG A 411 25.11 13.40 -1.11
N ASN A 412 24.61 13.17 -2.30
CA ASN A 412 24.98 12.04 -3.17
C ASN A 412 25.87 12.45 -4.36
N ALA A 413 26.26 13.71 -4.46
CA ALA A 413 27.29 14.11 -5.43
C ALA A 413 28.63 13.46 -4.97
N PRO A 414 29.32 12.68 -5.83
CA PRO A 414 30.65 12.20 -5.52
C PRO A 414 31.53 13.42 -5.28
N ASP A 415 32.26 13.39 -4.15
CA ASP A 415 33.22 14.43 -3.80
C ASP A 415 34.29 14.52 -4.89
N CYS A 416 34.08 15.43 -5.84
CA CYS A 416 35.03 15.73 -6.92
C CYS A 416 36.23 16.58 -6.44
N SER A 417 36.39 16.80 -5.12
CA SER A 417 37.47 17.65 -4.59
C SER A 417 38.81 16.97 -4.38
N SER A 418 38.99 15.69 -4.76
CA SER A 418 40.26 14.97 -4.63
C SER A 418 40.90 14.60 -5.95
N ASN A 419 41.12 15.57 -6.84
CA ASN A 419 42.06 15.44 -7.96
C ASN A 419 42.72 16.81 -8.22
N GLU A 420 43.51 17.29 -7.33
CA GLU A 420 44.59 18.21 -7.67
C GLU A 420 45.87 17.37 -7.81
N TRP A 421 46.39 17.30 -9.04
CA TRP A 421 47.74 16.92 -9.39
C TRP A 421 48.63 18.15 -9.53
#